data_c57ffa1382ad8a6d02bd1f15fba2b4dc
#
_entry.id   c57ffa1382ad8a6d02bd1f15fba2b4dc
#
_cell.length_a   1.000
_cell.length_b   1.000
_cell.length_c   1.000
_cell.angle_alpha   90.00
_cell.angle_beta   90.00
_cell.angle_gamma   90.00
#
_symmetry.space_group_name_H-M   'P 1'
#
loop_
_entity.id
_entity.type
_entity.pdbx_description
1 polymer ?
#
loop_
_entity_poly.entity_id
_entity_poly.type
_entity_poly.pdbx_seq_one_letter_code
_entity_poly.pdbx_strand_id
1 'polypeptide(L)'
;MLKTLSPSLLALALFSIVVIADDNEIYVDQSGATANIDLEQLGSGNIIGGLESTAGSLNPLDLDGSSLTLDINQIGSSNTFLGDIYGDNITGFFEFDGDSNSFTIQADPDNTYGVDSSDYNVNVTGSTNTFTLNHGTSALASQLDLDWTVQGTGNTLAYNINYDGATNYTDIDGDSNTVNFTGQGYAGGYFYLEQDGGSRTFNIQQLSTLDNDYLKILSNGTGGSVCIIQNDGGTSTGC
;
A
#
# COMPACT_ATOMS: atom_id res chain seq x y z
N MET A 1 15.84 20.74 -69.93
CA MET A 1 14.56 20.99 -69.26
C MET A 1 14.56 20.25 -67.97
N LEU A 2 14.93 20.92 -66.89
CA LEU A 2 14.87 20.35 -65.54
C LEU A 2 13.53 20.71 -64.90
N LYS A 3 12.72 19.73 -64.59
CA LYS A 3 11.49 19.92 -63.83
C LYS A 3 11.85 19.89 -62.31
N THR A 4 11.68 21.02 -61.66
CA THR A 4 11.77 21.19 -60.24
C THR A 4 10.56 20.54 -59.59
N LEU A 5 10.76 19.49 -58.77
CA LEU A 5 9.75 18.95 -57.86
C LEU A 5 9.66 19.88 -56.64
N SER A 6 8.46 20.39 -56.44
CA SER A 6 8.07 21.15 -55.26
C SER A 6 7.95 20.19 -54.06
N PRO A 7 8.61 20.44 -52.92
CA PRO A 7 8.36 19.68 -51.70
C PRO A 7 7.02 20.14 -51.07
N SER A 8 6.03 19.30 -51.14
CA SER A 8 4.78 19.48 -50.37
C SER A 8 5.11 19.34 -48.89
N LEU A 9 5.04 20.45 -48.18
CA LEU A 9 5.17 20.50 -46.72
C LEU A 9 3.92 19.85 -46.13
N LEU A 10 4.06 18.61 -45.63
CA LEU A 10 3.03 17.93 -44.85
C LEU A 10 3.02 18.55 -43.45
N ALA A 11 2.13 19.50 -43.21
CA ALA A 11 1.91 20.05 -41.88
C ALA A 11 1.16 18.98 -41.06
N LEU A 12 1.89 18.28 -40.17
CA LEU A 12 1.33 17.41 -39.17
C LEU A 12 0.71 18.31 -38.09
N ALA A 13 -0.58 18.53 -38.15
CA ALA A 13 -1.32 19.18 -37.08
C ALA A 13 -1.40 18.21 -35.91
N LEU A 14 -0.58 18.41 -34.88
CA LEU A 14 -0.76 17.78 -33.57
C LEU A 14 -2.02 18.37 -32.93
N PHE A 15 -3.11 17.65 -33.07
CA PHE A 15 -4.27 17.90 -32.20
C PHE A 15 -3.95 17.30 -30.84
N SER A 16 -3.65 18.14 -29.86
CA SER A 16 -3.74 17.74 -28.47
C SER A 16 -5.23 17.51 -28.16
N ILE A 17 -5.64 16.28 -28.25
CA ILE A 17 -6.93 15.87 -27.72
C ILE A 17 -6.72 15.87 -26.21
N VAL A 18 -7.34 16.82 -25.51
CA VAL A 18 -7.55 16.67 -24.07
C VAL A 18 -8.56 15.55 -23.95
N VAL A 19 -8.08 14.33 -23.76
CA VAL A 19 -8.90 13.21 -23.33
C VAL A 19 -9.16 13.47 -21.86
N ILE A 20 -10.35 13.97 -21.55
CA ILE A 20 -10.87 13.89 -20.18
C ILE A 20 -11.30 12.44 -20.06
N ALA A 21 -10.41 11.59 -19.60
CA ALA A 21 -10.77 10.25 -19.18
C ALA A 21 -11.41 10.39 -17.79
N ASP A 22 -12.67 10.02 -17.66
CA ASP A 22 -13.36 9.98 -16.38
C ASP A 22 -12.77 8.88 -15.48
N ASP A 23 -12.21 7.85 -16.10
CA ASP A 23 -11.53 6.74 -15.42
C ASP A 23 -10.18 6.48 -16.12
N ASN A 24 -9.09 6.74 -15.42
CA ASN A 24 -7.74 6.41 -15.89
C ASN A 24 -7.33 5.06 -15.33
N GLU A 25 -6.96 4.15 -16.19
CA GLU A 25 -6.50 2.83 -15.82
C GLU A 25 -5.02 2.69 -16.20
N ILE A 26 -4.19 2.28 -15.26
CA ILE A 26 -2.78 1.97 -15.50
C ILE A 26 -2.52 0.54 -15.06
N TYR A 27 -2.08 -0.29 -16.00
CA TYR A 27 -1.61 -1.64 -15.72
C TYR A 27 -0.14 -1.74 -16.10
N VAL A 28 0.67 -2.25 -15.18
CA VAL A 28 2.08 -2.53 -15.41
C VAL A 28 2.35 -3.98 -15.00
N ASP A 29 2.90 -4.73 -15.93
CA ASP A 29 3.46 -6.05 -15.71
C ASP A 29 4.98 -5.93 -15.98
N GLN A 30 5.76 -6.04 -14.92
CA GLN A 30 7.19 -5.86 -14.98
C GLN A 30 7.90 -7.03 -14.34
N SER A 31 8.75 -7.69 -15.08
CA SER A 31 9.62 -8.75 -14.58
C SER A 31 11.08 -8.46 -14.88
N GLY A 32 11.95 -8.65 -13.89
CA GLY A 32 13.39 -8.42 -14.06
C GLY A 32 14.09 -8.12 -12.75
N ALA A 33 15.41 -8.09 -12.77
CA ALA A 33 16.19 -8.00 -11.54
C ALA A 33 16.08 -6.66 -10.81
N THR A 34 15.82 -5.57 -11.53
CA THR A 34 15.76 -4.22 -10.95
C THR A 34 14.80 -3.35 -11.74
N ALA A 35 13.88 -2.68 -11.04
CA ALA A 35 13.00 -1.69 -11.65
C ALA A 35 12.86 -0.44 -10.78
N ASN A 36 12.66 0.69 -11.45
CA ASN A 36 12.22 1.95 -10.85
C ASN A 36 10.92 2.35 -11.54
N ILE A 37 9.85 2.44 -10.79
CA ILE A 37 8.50 2.66 -11.30
C ILE A 37 7.94 3.90 -10.60
N ASP A 38 7.58 4.89 -11.40
CA ASP A 38 7.01 6.16 -10.97
C ASP A 38 5.66 6.32 -11.67
N LEU A 39 4.58 6.33 -10.90
CA LEU A 39 3.20 6.43 -11.39
C LEU A 39 2.48 7.56 -10.68
N GLU A 40 2.00 8.53 -11.45
CA GLU A 40 1.20 9.63 -10.96
C GLU A 40 -0.17 9.63 -11.64
N GLN A 41 -1.23 9.65 -10.83
CA GLN A 41 -2.61 9.78 -11.31
C GLN A 41 -3.31 10.96 -10.64
N LEU A 42 -3.83 11.87 -11.45
CA LEU A 42 -4.56 13.05 -11.00
C LEU A 42 -6.01 12.96 -11.46
N GLY A 43 -6.95 13.18 -10.54
CA GLY A 43 -8.37 13.22 -10.86
C GLY A 43 -9.22 12.31 -9.97
N SER A 44 -10.41 11.97 -10.44
CA SER A 44 -11.37 11.14 -9.70
C SER A 44 -11.54 9.76 -10.33
N GLY A 45 -11.68 8.73 -9.51
CA GLY A 45 -12.00 7.38 -9.96
C GLY A 45 -10.86 6.65 -10.69
N ASN A 46 -9.63 7.04 -10.45
CA ASN A 46 -8.46 6.47 -11.10
C ASN A 46 -8.16 5.06 -10.57
N ILE A 47 -7.66 4.21 -11.44
CA ILE A 47 -7.32 2.82 -11.12
C ILE A 47 -5.87 2.55 -11.51
N ILE A 48 -5.09 2.04 -10.58
CA ILE A 48 -3.81 1.38 -10.85
C ILE A 48 -3.98 -0.10 -10.58
N GLY A 49 -3.62 -0.91 -11.56
CA GLY A 49 -4.06 -2.28 -11.74
C GLY A 49 -5.13 -2.32 -12.83
N GLY A 50 -5.14 -3.33 -13.66
CA GLY A 50 -6.03 -3.42 -14.83
C GLY A 50 -7.33 -4.14 -14.53
N LEU A 51 -8.31 -3.97 -15.41
CA LEU A 51 -9.49 -4.83 -15.45
C LEU A 51 -9.16 -6.12 -16.18
N GLU A 52 -9.40 -7.25 -15.55
CA GLU A 52 -9.39 -8.52 -16.26
C GLU A 52 -10.48 -8.57 -17.34
N SER A 53 -10.20 -9.33 -18.41
CA SER A 53 -11.15 -9.59 -19.48
C SER A 53 -12.41 -10.36 -19.03
N THR A 54 -12.43 -10.83 -17.78
CA THR A 54 -13.55 -11.54 -17.16
C THR A 54 -14.23 -10.62 -16.17
N ALA A 55 -15.44 -10.20 -16.47
CA ALA A 55 -16.25 -9.21 -15.80
C ALA A 55 -16.01 -9.06 -14.29
N GLY A 56 -15.38 -7.96 -13.89
CA GLY A 56 -15.42 -7.44 -12.53
C GLY A 56 -14.24 -7.76 -11.61
N SER A 57 -13.20 -8.41 -12.10
CA SER A 57 -11.93 -8.57 -11.36
C SER A 57 -10.93 -7.52 -11.82
N LEU A 58 -10.31 -6.83 -10.88
CA LEU A 58 -9.12 -6.03 -11.14
C LEU A 58 -7.91 -6.96 -11.20
N ASN A 59 -7.11 -6.86 -12.25
CA ASN A 59 -5.77 -7.42 -12.24
C ASN A 59 -4.89 -6.50 -11.41
N PRO A 60 -4.12 -7.04 -10.48
CA PRO A 60 -3.12 -6.24 -9.78
C PRO A 60 -2.06 -5.72 -10.75
N LEU A 61 -1.45 -4.61 -10.40
CA LEU A 61 -0.15 -4.25 -10.90
C LEU A 61 0.81 -5.39 -10.51
N ASP A 62 1.49 -5.99 -11.48
CA ASP A 62 2.33 -7.17 -11.25
C ASP A 62 3.81 -6.79 -11.40
N LEU A 63 4.52 -6.80 -10.29
CA LEU A 63 5.91 -6.36 -10.22
C LEU A 63 6.79 -7.46 -9.64
N ASP A 64 7.64 -8.04 -10.47
CA ASP A 64 8.58 -9.09 -10.09
C ASP A 64 10.03 -8.63 -10.27
N GLY A 65 10.79 -8.57 -9.19
CA GLY A 65 12.20 -8.20 -9.27
C GLY A 65 12.93 -8.31 -7.93
N SER A 66 14.24 -8.52 -8.00
CA SER A 66 15.06 -8.60 -6.79
C SER A 66 15.42 -7.26 -6.15
N SER A 67 15.10 -6.15 -6.81
CA SER A 67 15.27 -4.80 -6.27
C SER A 67 14.31 -3.84 -6.97
N LEU A 68 13.26 -3.44 -6.27
CA LEU A 68 12.20 -2.59 -6.79
C LEU A 68 12.17 -1.25 -6.04
N THR A 69 12.05 -0.17 -6.79
CA THR A 69 11.75 1.15 -6.23
C THR A 69 10.45 1.64 -6.84
N LEU A 70 9.49 1.95 -5.99
CA LEU A 70 8.14 2.34 -6.38
C LEU A 70 7.87 3.75 -5.86
N ASP A 71 7.37 4.62 -6.71
CA ASP A 71 6.86 5.94 -6.35
C ASP A 71 5.45 6.06 -6.94
N ILE A 72 4.45 5.94 -6.08
CA ILE A 72 3.05 5.87 -6.50
C ILE A 72 2.29 7.02 -5.86
N ASN A 73 1.76 7.91 -6.70
CA ASN A 73 1.04 9.09 -6.27
C ASN A 73 -0.36 9.11 -6.91
N GLN A 74 -1.41 9.02 -6.08
CA GLN A 74 -2.79 9.13 -6.51
C GLN A 74 -3.49 10.30 -5.81
N ILE A 75 -3.92 11.27 -6.58
CA ILE A 75 -4.63 12.45 -6.10
C ILE A 75 -6.04 12.49 -6.70
N GLY A 76 -7.05 12.51 -5.85
CA GLY A 76 -8.45 12.55 -6.26
C GLY A 76 -9.34 11.77 -5.30
N SER A 77 -10.56 11.49 -5.72
CA SER A 77 -11.51 10.73 -4.90
C SER A 77 -11.86 9.41 -5.56
N SER A 78 -12.08 8.37 -4.75
CA SER A 78 -12.44 7.04 -5.21
C SER A 78 -11.36 6.33 -6.04
N ASN A 79 -10.10 6.67 -5.81
CA ASN A 79 -8.99 6.00 -6.45
C ASN A 79 -8.86 4.56 -5.93
N THR A 80 -8.44 3.68 -6.82
CA THR A 80 -8.17 2.29 -6.48
C THR A 80 -6.73 1.95 -6.87
N PHE A 81 -6.00 1.40 -5.93
CA PHE A 81 -4.69 0.81 -6.15
C PHE A 81 -4.74 -0.66 -5.74
N LEU A 82 -4.29 -1.52 -6.63
CA LEU A 82 -4.10 -2.94 -6.35
C LEU A 82 -2.76 -3.38 -6.92
N GLY A 83 -1.82 -3.73 -6.07
CA GLY A 83 -0.48 -4.14 -6.47
C GLY A 83 -0.08 -5.47 -5.85
N ASP A 84 0.37 -6.40 -6.69
CA ASP A 84 1.09 -7.61 -6.32
C ASP A 84 2.58 -7.37 -6.57
N ILE A 85 3.37 -7.45 -5.51
CA ILE A 85 4.77 -7.07 -5.52
C ILE A 85 5.60 -8.26 -5.05
N TYR A 86 6.48 -8.74 -5.93
CA TYR A 86 7.38 -9.85 -5.65
C TYR A 86 8.83 -9.38 -5.69
N GLY A 87 9.57 -9.55 -4.62
CA GLY A 87 10.97 -9.16 -4.64
C GLY A 87 11.67 -9.24 -3.29
N ASP A 88 13.00 -9.16 -3.33
CA ASP A 88 13.83 -9.29 -2.13
C ASP A 88 14.14 -7.95 -1.47
N ASN A 89 14.21 -6.87 -2.23
CA ASN A 89 14.47 -5.52 -1.72
C ASN A 89 13.50 -4.55 -2.37
N ILE A 90 12.51 -4.13 -1.62
CA ILE A 90 11.46 -3.25 -2.11
C ILE A 90 11.53 -1.94 -1.34
N THR A 91 11.61 -0.83 -2.06
CA THR A 91 11.44 0.50 -1.48
C THR A 91 10.22 1.15 -2.11
N GLY A 92 9.20 1.42 -1.32
CA GLY A 92 7.94 1.96 -1.78
C GLY A 92 7.61 3.30 -1.13
N PHE A 93 7.32 4.30 -1.96
CA PHE A 93 6.73 5.57 -1.56
C PHE A 93 5.33 5.64 -2.13
N PHE A 94 4.35 5.78 -1.26
CA PHE A 94 2.94 5.82 -1.64
C PHE A 94 2.30 7.07 -1.06
N GLU A 95 1.75 7.91 -1.91
CA GLU A 95 1.02 9.10 -1.53
C GLU A 95 -0.41 9.04 -2.07
N PHE A 96 -1.38 9.12 -1.16
CA PHE A 96 -2.78 9.03 -1.49
C PHE A 96 -3.53 10.22 -0.89
N ASP A 97 -3.99 11.11 -1.76
CA ASP A 97 -4.73 12.31 -1.36
C ASP A 97 -6.15 12.25 -1.92
N GLY A 98 -7.14 12.19 -1.03
CA GLY A 98 -8.54 12.17 -1.38
C GLY A 98 -9.40 11.31 -0.47
N ASP A 99 -10.70 11.35 -0.70
CA ASP A 99 -11.67 10.61 0.10
C ASP A 99 -12.13 9.33 -0.60
N SER A 100 -12.45 8.31 0.19
CA SER A 100 -13.03 7.04 -0.26
C SER A 100 -12.14 6.24 -1.22
N ASN A 101 -10.85 6.34 -1.04
CA ASN A 101 -9.88 5.58 -1.82
C ASN A 101 -9.69 4.16 -1.25
N SER A 102 -9.35 3.22 -2.13
CA SER A 102 -9.09 1.83 -1.78
C SER A 102 -7.70 1.42 -2.25
N PHE A 103 -6.86 1.01 -1.31
CA PHE A 103 -5.49 0.61 -1.59
C PHE A 103 -5.22 -0.78 -1.05
N THR A 104 -4.66 -1.62 -1.91
CA THR A 104 -4.24 -2.96 -1.52
C THR A 104 -2.85 -3.22 -2.06
N ILE A 105 -1.94 -3.54 -1.17
CA ILE A 105 -0.60 -4.01 -1.48
C ILE A 105 -0.51 -5.45 -1.02
N GLN A 106 -0.13 -6.34 -1.94
CA GLN A 106 0.21 -7.72 -1.66
C GLN A 106 1.68 -7.93 -1.99
N ALA A 107 2.49 -8.09 -0.98
CA ALA A 107 3.91 -8.36 -1.13
C ALA A 107 4.15 -9.85 -0.86
N ASP A 108 4.51 -10.58 -1.90
CA ASP A 108 4.65 -12.04 -1.95
C ASP A 108 3.37 -12.83 -1.57
N PRO A 109 2.23 -12.59 -2.23
CA PRO A 109 0.96 -13.22 -1.90
C PRO A 109 0.94 -14.74 -2.14
N ASP A 110 1.75 -15.25 -3.05
CA ASP A 110 1.81 -16.69 -3.37
C ASP A 110 2.96 -17.42 -2.67
N ASN A 111 3.65 -16.73 -1.78
CA ASN A 111 4.54 -17.34 -0.86
C ASN A 111 5.71 -18.12 -1.46
N THR A 112 6.49 -17.47 -2.23
CA THR A 112 7.72 -18.06 -2.71
C THR A 112 8.99 -17.56 -2.02
N TYR A 113 8.86 -16.93 -0.85
CA TYR A 113 9.97 -16.62 0.06
C TYR A 113 10.86 -15.44 -0.31
N GLY A 114 10.29 -14.39 -0.89
CA GLY A 114 11.08 -13.37 -1.50
C GLY A 114 10.84 -11.94 -1.03
N VAL A 115 10.40 -11.66 0.20
CA VAL A 115 10.27 -10.26 0.66
C VAL A 115 11.28 -9.99 1.76
N ASP A 116 12.55 -10.04 1.40
CA ASP A 116 13.64 -9.63 2.27
C ASP A 116 13.88 -8.11 2.16
N SER A 117 13.97 -7.41 3.27
CA SER A 117 14.35 -5.99 3.34
C SER A 117 13.42 -5.04 2.58
N SER A 118 12.17 -4.96 3.00
CA SER A 118 11.20 -4.02 2.45
C SER A 118 11.09 -2.76 3.29
N ASP A 119 11.01 -1.61 2.63
CA ASP A 119 10.82 -0.28 3.21
C ASP A 119 9.61 0.38 2.53
N TYR A 120 8.54 0.59 3.28
CA TYR A 120 7.33 1.23 2.77
C TYR A 120 7.04 2.51 3.55
N ASN A 121 6.97 3.61 2.83
CA ASN A 121 6.50 4.89 3.34
C ASN A 121 5.15 5.22 2.70
N VAL A 122 4.10 5.30 3.53
CA VAL A 122 2.72 5.50 3.05
C VAL A 122 2.12 6.74 3.70
N ASN A 123 1.82 7.73 2.90
CA ASN A 123 1.17 8.97 3.31
C ASN A 123 -0.26 9.02 2.79
N VAL A 124 -1.19 9.25 3.68
CA VAL A 124 -2.61 9.32 3.36
C VAL A 124 -3.22 10.59 3.88
N THR A 125 -3.86 11.34 3.00
CA THR A 125 -4.67 12.50 3.38
C THR A 125 -6.10 12.31 2.88
N GLY A 126 -7.09 12.42 3.77
CA GLY A 126 -8.50 12.30 3.40
C GLY A 126 -9.29 11.37 4.31
N SER A 127 -10.57 11.20 4.02
CA SER A 127 -11.47 10.48 4.90
C SER A 127 -12.08 9.25 4.23
N THR A 128 -12.43 8.27 5.06
CA THR A 128 -13.08 7.02 4.63
C THR A 128 -12.27 6.17 3.65
N ASN A 129 -10.96 6.30 3.70
CA ASN A 129 -10.06 5.49 2.90
C ASN A 129 -9.87 4.09 3.54
N THR A 130 -9.67 3.09 2.69
CA THR A 130 -9.40 1.72 3.12
C THR A 130 -8.04 1.28 2.59
N PHE A 131 -7.20 0.83 3.51
CA PHE A 131 -5.83 0.38 3.21
C PHE A 131 -5.66 -1.04 3.66
N THR A 132 -5.09 -1.86 2.79
CA THR A 132 -4.74 -3.24 3.11
C THR A 132 -3.29 -3.50 2.70
N LEU A 133 -2.48 -3.95 3.65
CA LEU A 133 -1.14 -4.45 3.39
C LEU A 133 -1.08 -5.91 3.82
N ASN A 134 -0.82 -6.78 2.86
CA ASN A 134 -0.47 -8.17 3.10
C ASN A 134 1.00 -8.36 2.74
N HIS A 135 1.83 -8.72 3.70
CA HIS A 135 3.27 -8.83 3.52
C HIS A 135 3.75 -10.19 4.00
N GLY A 136 4.30 -10.98 3.10
CA GLY A 136 4.88 -12.27 3.40
C GLY A 136 3.90 -13.26 4.02
N THR A 137 2.74 -13.44 3.47
CA THR A 137 1.54 -14.03 4.13
C THR A 137 1.64 -15.47 4.60
N SER A 138 2.78 -16.16 4.47
CA SER A 138 2.96 -17.50 5.06
C SER A 138 4.41 -17.94 5.18
N ALA A 139 5.37 -17.06 5.00
CA ALA A 139 6.78 -17.37 5.13
C ALA A 139 7.58 -16.24 5.78
N LEU A 140 8.84 -16.51 6.00
CA LEU A 140 9.82 -15.59 6.57
C LEU A 140 9.94 -14.34 5.69
N ALA A 141 9.20 -13.30 6.02
CA ALA A 141 9.48 -11.96 5.53
C ALA A 141 10.43 -11.33 6.52
N SER A 142 11.66 -11.07 6.11
CA SER A 142 12.66 -10.49 6.99
C SER A 142 12.82 -8.99 6.75
N GLN A 143 12.95 -8.21 7.82
CA GLN A 143 13.29 -6.80 7.82
C GLN A 143 12.31 -5.89 7.07
N LEU A 144 11.06 -5.88 7.48
CA LEU A 144 10.11 -4.87 7.05
C LEU A 144 10.29 -3.59 7.88
N ASP A 145 10.47 -2.46 7.21
CA ASP A 145 10.31 -1.11 7.78
C ASP A 145 9.07 -0.47 7.17
N LEU A 146 8.13 -0.06 8.02
CA LEU A 146 6.84 0.43 7.59
C LEU A 146 6.47 1.70 8.33
N ASP A 147 6.47 2.82 7.60
CA ASP A 147 6.03 4.13 8.08
C ASP A 147 4.69 4.51 7.44
N TRP A 148 3.67 4.66 8.27
CA TRP A 148 2.36 5.14 7.84
C TRP A 148 1.99 6.44 8.52
N THR A 149 1.67 7.44 7.72
CA THR A 149 1.09 8.69 8.19
C THR A 149 -0.30 8.85 7.60
N VAL A 150 -1.32 8.97 8.45
CA VAL A 150 -2.71 9.08 8.03
C VAL A 150 -3.34 10.32 8.64
N GLN A 151 -3.80 11.23 7.80
CA GLN A 151 -4.55 12.42 8.21
C GLN A 151 -5.98 12.34 7.70
N GLY A 152 -6.96 12.32 8.62
CA GLY A 152 -8.37 12.30 8.26
C GLY A 152 -9.23 11.40 9.14
N THR A 153 -10.50 11.30 8.79
CA THR A 153 -11.50 10.69 9.65
C THR A 153 -12.10 9.44 9.03
N GLY A 154 -12.34 8.40 9.83
CA GLY A 154 -13.04 7.21 9.38
C GLY A 154 -12.22 6.29 8.49
N ASN A 155 -10.91 6.42 8.48
CA ASN A 155 -10.03 5.56 7.70
C ASN A 155 -9.91 4.17 8.34
N THR A 156 -9.73 3.16 7.50
CA THR A 156 -9.51 1.77 7.94
C THR A 156 -8.16 1.29 7.41
N LEU A 157 -7.31 0.87 8.32
CA LEU A 157 -5.99 0.30 8.02
C LEU A 157 -6.00 -1.16 8.44
N ALA A 158 -5.65 -2.04 7.52
CA ALA A 158 -5.54 -3.47 7.76
C ALA A 158 -4.13 -3.96 7.40
N TYR A 159 -3.43 -4.51 8.37
CA TYR A 159 -2.09 -5.04 8.20
C TYR A 159 -2.08 -6.53 8.53
N ASN A 160 -1.66 -7.33 7.58
CA ASN A 160 -1.33 -8.74 7.80
C ASN A 160 0.14 -8.94 7.44
N ILE A 161 0.97 -9.00 8.45
CA ILE A 161 2.42 -8.96 8.27
C ILE A 161 3.03 -10.24 8.86
N ASN A 162 3.69 -11.01 8.02
CA ASN A 162 4.64 -12.00 8.49
C ASN A 162 6.01 -11.32 8.53
N TYR A 163 6.71 -11.46 9.63
CA TYR A 163 7.99 -10.76 9.80
C TYR A 163 8.98 -11.56 10.61
N ASP A 164 10.25 -11.29 10.31
CA ASP A 164 11.39 -11.58 11.15
C ASP A 164 12.18 -10.27 11.29
N GLY A 165 11.93 -9.52 12.38
CA GLY A 165 12.52 -8.22 12.61
C GLY A 165 11.79 -7.02 11.97
N ALA A 166 10.47 -7.01 11.91
CA ALA A 166 9.72 -5.89 11.37
C ALA A 166 9.65 -4.69 12.32
N THR A 167 9.83 -3.50 11.77
CA THR A 167 9.51 -2.23 12.42
C THR A 167 8.28 -1.64 11.76
N ASN A 168 7.27 -1.34 12.55
CA ASN A 168 6.07 -0.69 12.09
C ASN A 168 5.82 0.56 12.92
N TYR A 169 5.79 1.70 12.25
CA TYR A 169 5.42 2.98 12.82
C TYR A 169 4.16 3.49 12.11
N THR A 170 3.11 3.74 12.89
CA THR A 170 1.83 4.26 12.37
C THR A 170 1.43 5.49 13.16
N ASP A 171 1.28 6.60 12.46
CA ASP A 171 0.83 7.89 13.00
C ASP A 171 -0.51 8.28 12.37
N ILE A 172 -1.52 8.49 13.20
CA ILE A 172 -2.87 8.79 12.73
C ILE A 172 -3.38 10.05 13.43
N ASP A 173 -3.71 11.06 12.63
CA ASP A 173 -4.36 12.29 13.08
C ASP A 173 -5.80 12.34 12.55
N GLY A 174 -6.77 12.21 13.45
CA GLY A 174 -8.19 12.27 13.13
C GLY A 174 -9.07 11.33 13.93
N ASP A 175 -10.37 11.49 13.76
CA ASP A 175 -11.38 10.77 14.52
C ASP A 175 -11.92 9.52 13.79
N SER A 176 -12.41 8.56 14.56
CA SER A 176 -13.14 7.39 14.04
C SER A 176 -12.34 6.46 13.12
N ASN A 177 -11.01 6.49 13.22
CA ASN A 177 -10.15 5.60 12.46
C ASN A 177 -10.12 4.20 13.08
N THR A 178 -9.95 3.20 12.22
CA THR A 178 -9.86 1.78 12.62
C THR A 178 -8.52 1.21 12.18
N VAL A 179 -7.81 0.58 13.11
CA VAL A 179 -6.57 -0.13 12.82
C VAL A 179 -6.75 -1.59 13.18
N ASN A 180 -6.58 -2.46 12.18
CA ASN A 180 -6.54 -3.91 12.34
C ASN A 180 -5.12 -4.37 12.00
N PHE A 181 -4.39 -4.82 12.98
CA PHE A 181 -3.03 -5.31 12.81
C PHE A 181 -2.94 -6.77 13.22
N THR A 182 -2.40 -7.58 12.34
CA THR A 182 -2.02 -8.97 12.63
C THR A 182 -0.58 -9.18 12.23
N GLY A 183 0.27 -9.35 13.21
CA GLY A 183 1.70 -9.63 13.02
C GLY A 183 2.01 -11.07 13.43
N GLN A 184 2.71 -11.82 12.57
CA GLN A 184 3.18 -13.18 12.83
C GLN A 184 4.63 -13.31 12.39
N GLY A 185 5.49 -13.84 13.26
CA GLY A 185 6.89 -14.04 12.90
C GLY A 185 7.69 -14.74 13.99
N TYR A 186 8.98 -14.90 13.75
CA TYR A 186 9.85 -15.65 14.66
C TYR A 186 10.65 -14.78 15.62
N ALA A 187 10.91 -13.52 15.34
CA ALA A 187 11.70 -12.68 16.23
C ALA A 187 11.49 -11.18 16.00
N GLY A 188 11.42 -10.42 17.11
CA GLY A 188 11.75 -9.02 17.15
C GLY A 188 10.82 -8.05 16.40
N GLY A 189 9.52 -8.26 16.44
CA GLY A 189 8.58 -7.30 15.90
C GLY A 189 8.42 -6.05 16.76
N TYR A 190 8.56 -4.88 16.15
CA TYR A 190 8.29 -3.60 16.78
C TYR A 190 7.07 -2.96 16.14
N PHE A 191 6.02 -2.76 16.93
CA PHE A 191 4.82 -2.04 16.50
C PHE A 191 4.61 -0.79 17.36
N TYR A 192 4.66 0.35 16.73
CA TYR A 192 4.35 1.64 17.34
C TYR A 192 3.15 2.27 16.66
N LEU A 193 2.13 2.62 17.44
CA LEU A 193 0.95 3.33 16.99
C LEU A 193 0.78 4.60 17.81
N GLU A 194 0.77 5.73 17.14
CA GLU A 194 0.36 7.01 17.70
C GLU A 194 -0.95 7.46 17.07
N GLN A 195 -1.91 7.87 17.87
CA GLN A 195 -3.14 8.43 17.35
C GLN A 195 -3.64 9.59 18.20
N ASP A 196 -3.84 10.70 17.51
CA ASP A 196 -4.56 11.87 18.00
C ASP A 196 -5.97 11.91 17.40
N GLY A 197 -7.00 12.01 18.27
CA GLY A 197 -8.40 12.03 17.87
C GLY A 197 -9.29 11.10 18.71
N GLY A 198 -10.59 11.19 18.52
CA GLY A 198 -11.58 10.43 19.28
C GLY A 198 -12.20 9.24 18.55
N SER A 199 -12.96 8.41 19.27
CA SER A 199 -13.80 7.33 18.73
C SER A 199 -13.04 6.31 17.84
N ARG A 200 -11.88 5.91 18.26
CA ARG A 200 -11.00 4.99 17.53
C ARG A 200 -11.25 3.52 17.82
N THR A 201 -10.89 2.65 16.91
CA THR A 201 -10.92 1.19 17.11
C THR A 201 -9.58 0.58 16.77
N PHE A 202 -8.95 -0.11 17.71
CA PHE A 202 -7.71 -0.84 17.51
C PHE A 202 -7.93 -2.31 17.81
N ASN A 203 -7.65 -3.15 16.82
CA ASN A 203 -7.61 -4.59 16.95
C ASN A 203 -6.19 -5.03 16.62
N ILE A 204 -5.36 -5.19 17.61
CA ILE A 204 -3.94 -5.47 17.47
C ILE A 204 -3.66 -6.90 17.91
N GLN A 205 -3.15 -7.71 17.01
CA GLN A 205 -2.74 -9.08 17.31
C GLN A 205 -1.26 -9.23 16.92
N GLN A 206 -0.44 -9.43 17.90
CA GLN A 206 0.97 -9.77 17.69
C GLN A 206 1.18 -11.20 18.15
N LEU A 207 1.29 -12.12 17.19
CA LEU A 207 1.29 -13.56 17.40
C LEU A 207 2.70 -14.13 17.19
N SER A 208 3.67 -13.64 17.93
CA SER A 208 5.02 -14.18 17.86
C SER A 208 5.17 -15.44 18.71
N THR A 209 6.01 -16.34 18.26
CA THR A 209 6.33 -17.56 19.03
C THR A 209 7.67 -17.49 19.74
N LEU A 210 8.46 -16.46 19.52
CA LEU A 210 9.79 -16.29 20.11
C LEU A 210 10.14 -14.80 20.28
N ASP A 211 10.74 -14.52 21.40
CA ASP A 211 11.47 -13.38 21.91
C ASP A 211 11.35 -11.97 21.28
N ASN A 212 11.07 -10.99 22.15
CA ASN A 212 11.27 -9.54 21.98
C ASN A 212 10.26 -8.78 21.12
N ASP A 213 9.02 -9.18 21.11
CA ASP A 213 7.98 -8.34 20.55
C ASP A 213 7.75 -7.09 21.39
N TYR A 214 7.76 -5.95 20.72
CA TYR A 214 7.53 -4.68 21.36
C TYR A 214 6.27 -4.03 20.77
N LEU A 215 5.34 -3.71 21.64
CA LEU A 215 4.12 -3.01 21.27
C LEU A 215 4.03 -1.71 22.08
N LYS A 216 3.91 -0.59 21.40
CA LYS A 216 3.65 0.69 22.01
C LYS A 216 2.49 1.39 21.32
N ILE A 217 1.49 1.76 22.10
CA ILE A 217 0.34 2.55 21.63
C ILE A 217 0.27 3.82 22.44
N LEU A 218 0.36 4.94 21.77
CA LEU A 218 0.04 6.25 22.31
C LEU A 218 -1.28 6.68 21.71
N SER A 219 -2.25 6.99 22.55
CA SER A 219 -3.57 7.34 22.08
C SER A 219 -4.10 8.49 22.91
N ASN A 220 -4.28 9.63 22.24
CA ASN A 220 -4.73 10.88 22.80
C ASN A 220 -6.12 11.22 22.24
N GLY A 221 -7.12 11.35 23.10
CA GLY A 221 -8.50 11.61 22.71
C GLY A 221 -9.51 10.87 23.56
N THR A 222 -10.79 11.03 23.26
CA THR A 222 -11.88 10.46 24.03
C THR A 222 -12.65 9.41 23.26
N GLY A 223 -13.01 8.32 23.93
CA GLY A 223 -13.81 7.23 23.35
C GLY A 223 -12.98 6.26 22.50
N GLY A 224 -13.68 5.24 22.01
CA GLY A 224 -13.07 4.20 21.20
C GLY A 224 -12.92 2.87 21.93
N SER A 225 -12.47 1.86 21.19
CA SER A 225 -12.19 0.51 21.68
C SER A 225 -10.78 0.09 21.33
N VAL A 226 -10.12 -0.58 22.24
CA VAL A 226 -8.77 -1.11 22.05
C VAL A 226 -8.77 -2.56 22.46
N CYS A 227 -8.45 -3.44 21.54
CA CYS A 227 -8.20 -4.84 21.79
C CYS A 227 -6.78 -5.20 21.41
N ILE A 228 -6.03 -5.74 22.34
CA ILE A 228 -4.64 -6.11 22.13
C ILE A 228 -4.45 -7.55 22.55
N ILE A 229 -3.89 -8.33 21.67
CA ILE A 229 -3.44 -9.68 21.93
C ILE A 229 -1.97 -9.76 21.60
N GLN A 230 -1.16 -10.01 22.63
CA GLN A 230 0.26 -10.33 22.45
C GLN A 230 0.46 -11.74 22.97
N ASN A 231 0.96 -12.64 22.15
CA ASN A 231 0.99 -14.05 22.46
C ASN A 231 2.35 -14.68 22.18
N ASP A 232 3.05 -15.08 23.23
CA ASP A 232 4.26 -15.88 23.18
C ASP A 232 3.92 -17.37 23.40
N GLY A 233 3.21 -17.96 22.46
CA GLY A 233 2.89 -19.40 22.46
C GLY A 233 1.71 -19.82 23.31
N GLY A 234 0.89 -18.90 23.78
CA GLY A 234 -0.40 -19.17 24.42
C GLY A 234 -1.55 -19.32 23.41
N THR A 235 -2.67 -19.83 23.86
CA THR A 235 -3.93 -19.80 23.07
C THR A 235 -4.64 -18.49 23.33
N SER A 236 -4.70 -17.61 22.33
CA SER A 236 -5.56 -16.45 22.38
C SER A 236 -6.92 -16.77 21.76
N THR A 237 -7.97 -16.29 22.38
CA THR A 237 -9.35 -16.48 21.89
C THR A 237 -9.89 -15.26 21.13
N GLY A 238 -9.02 -14.39 20.69
CA GLY A 238 -9.44 -13.19 19.93
C GLY A 238 -10.16 -12.12 20.77
N CYS A 239 -10.36 -10.97 20.15
CA CYS A 239 -11.16 -9.88 20.76
C CYS A 239 -12.64 -10.04 20.53
#